data_a008e43bc676eb20b367319167b1c9f9
#
_entry.id   a008e43bc676eb20b367319167b1c9f9
#
_cell.length_a   1.000
_cell.length_b   1.000
_cell.length_c   1.000
_cell.angle_alpha   90.00
_cell.angle_beta   90.00
_cell.angle_gamma   90.00
#
_symmetry.space_group_name_H-M   'P 1'
#
loop_
_entity.id
_entity.type
_entity.pdbx_description
1 polymer ?
#
loop_
_entity_poly.entity_id
_entity_poly.type
_entity_poly.pdbx_seq_one_letter_code
_entity_poly.pdbx_strand_id
1 'polypeptide(L)'
;KTISKHNQFTFNKSFQSDLMLFFKIIGVSIIPMALILLQNDLGTTLVLCAIIAGVMLVSGITWRILAPLFIVAFVSGSSIILAIIYKPSLIESLLGIKMYQMGRINSWLDPYSYSSGDGYHLTESLKAIGSGQLLGKGYNHGEVYIPENHTDFIFSVIGEEMGFIGSVLLILLFLFLIFHLIRLASKIDN
;
A
#
# COMPACT_ATOMS: atom_id res chain seq x y z
N LYS A 1 -11.28 -15.53 -11.80
CA LYS A 1 -12.34 -16.12 -12.64
C LYS A 1 -12.45 -15.42 -13.99
N THR A 2 -12.50 -14.09 -14.05
CA THR A 2 -12.57 -13.30 -15.30
C THR A 2 -11.34 -13.49 -16.18
N ILE A 3 -10.14 -13.43 -15.59
CA ILE A 3 -8.85 -13.58 -16.28
C ILE A 3 -8.68 -15.02 -16.80
N SER A 4 -8.91 -16.01 -15.94
CA SER A 4 -8.80 -17.42 -16.29
C SER A 4 -9.75 -17.78 -17.45
N LYS A 5 -11.01 -17.34 -17.38
CA LYS A 5 -11.98 -17.54 -18.45
C LYS A 5 -11.55 -16.87 -19.77
N HIS A 6 -10.99 -15.67 -19.71
CA HIS A 6 -10.51 -14.96 -20.90
C HIS A 6 -9.32 -15.70 -21.54
N ASN A 7 -8.33 -16.12 -20.74
CA ASN A 7 -7.14 -16.81 -21.23
C ASN A 7 -7.45 -18.21 -21.79
N GLN A 8 -8.48 -18.90 -21.29
CA GLN A 8 -8.94 -20.18 -21.86
C GLN A 8 -9.59 -20.05 -23.23
N PHE A 9 -10.32 -18.96 -23.49
CA PHE A 9 -11.05 -18.77 -24.74
C PHE A 9 -10.26 -18.03 -25.83
N THR A 10 -9.10 -17.44 -25.51
CA THR A 10 -8.34 -16.61 -26.44
C THR A 10 -7.02 -17.31 -26.81
N PHE A 11 -7.06 -18.14 -27.87
CA PHE A 11 -5.89 -18.85 -28.39
C PHE A 11 -4.86 -17.92 -29.06
N ASN A 12 -5.29 -16.78 -29.63
CA ASN A 12 -4.41 -15.78 -30.23
C ASN A 12 -4.40 -14.52 -29.39
N LYS A 13 -3.27 -14.25 -28.73
CA LYS A 13 -3.03 -12.97 -28.04
C LYS A 13 -2.99 -11.83 -29.07
N SER A 14 -4.10 -11.12 -29.22
CA SER A 14 -4.20 -9.91 -30.01
C SER A 14 -4.21 -8.70 -29.08
N PHE A 15 -3.66 -7.58 -29.52
CA PHE A 15 -3.73 -6.30 -28.81
C PHE A 15 -5.16 -5.94 -28.38
N GLN A 16 -6.13 -6.21 -29.25
CA GLN A 16 -7.56 -5.98 -28.95
C GLN A 16 -8.08 -6.89 -27.81
N SER A 17 -7.62 -8.13 -27.76
CA SER A 17 -7.97 -9.07 -26.70
C SER A 17 -7.43 -8.62 -25.33
N ASP A 18 -6.17 -8.18 -25.30
CA ASP A 18 -5.52 -7.68 -24.10
C ASP A 18 -6.18 -6.38 -23.60
N LEU A 19 -6.56 -5.50 -24.54
CA LEU A 19 -7.29 -4.27 -24.22
C LEU A 19 -8.68 -4.56 -23.64
N MET A 20 -9.38 -5.58 -24.19
CA MET A 20 -10.67 -6.01 -23.66
C MET A 20 -10.52 -6.57 -22.24
N LEU A 21 -9.47 -7.37 -21.98
CA LEU A 21 -9.19 -7.90 -20.65
C LEU A 21 -8.88 -6.77 -19.66
N PHE A 22 -8.08 -5.78 -20.08
CA PHE A 22 -7.78 -4.60 -19.30
C PHE A 22 -9.05 -3.86 -18.86
N PHE A 23 -9.94 -3.54 -19.81
CA PHE A 23 -11.20 -2.86 -19.49
C PHE A 23 -12.14 -3.70 -18.62
N LYS A 24 -12.13 -5.03 -18.75
CA LYS A 24 -12.89 -5.91 -17.85
C LYS A 24 -12.36 -5.86 -16.42
N ILE A 25 -11.03 -5.86 -16.23
CA ILE A 25 -10.42 -5.76 -14.89
C ILE A 25 -10.79 -4.42 -14.27
N ILE A 26 -10.61 -3.32 -14.99
CA ILE A 26 -10.99 -1.98 -14.53
C ILE A 26 -12.48 -1.91 -14.20
N GLY A 27 -13.35 -2.39 -15.08
CA GLY A 27 -14.80 -2.35 -14.89
C GLY A 27 -15.29 -3.09 -13.63
N VAL A 28 -14.66 -4.23 -13.30
CA VAL A 28 -14.97 -4.95 -12.05
C VAL A 28 -14.41 -4.22 -10.83
N SER A 29 -13.27 -3.54 -10.98
CA SER A 29 -12.57 -2.88 -9.88
C SER A 29 -13.12 -1.48 -9.56
N ILE A 30 -13.80 -0.82 -10.51
CA ILE A 30 -14.25 0.56 -10.36
C ILE A 30 -15.31 0.71 -9.26
N ILE A 31 -16.19 -0.28 -9.09
CA ILE A 31 -17.26 -0.25 -8.08
C ILE A 31 -16.70 -0.25 -6.67
N PRO A 32 -15.87 -1.26 -6.25
CA PRO A 32 -15.30 -1.25 -4.91
C PRO A 32 -14.36 -0.05 -4.70
N MET A 33 -13.61 0.39 -5.73
CA MET A 33 -12.76 1.56 -5.63
C MET A 33 -13.57 2.83 -5.37
N ALA A 34 -14.67 3.04 -6.08
CA ALA A 34 -15.54 4.20 -5.87
C ALA A 34 -16.15 4.22 -4.46
N LEU A 35 -16.58 3.07 -3.94
CA LEU A 35 -17.12 2.97 -2.59
C LEU A 35 -16.09 3.33 -1.51
N ILE A 36 -14.83 2.88 -1.67
CA ILE A 36 -13.75 3.20 -0.72
C ILE A 36 -13.38 4.69 -0.81
N LEU A 37 -13.32 5.26 -2.02
CA LEU A 37 -13.07 6.69 -2.21
C LEU A 37 -14.15 7.55 -1.56
N LEU A 38 -15.41 7.13 -1.60
CA LEU A 38 -16.51 7.82 -0.90
C LEU A 38 -16.37 7.82 0.63
N GLN A 39 -15.64 6.85 1.19
CA GLN A 39 -15.29 6.79 2.61
C GLN A 39 -14.11 7.70 2.99
N ASN A 40 -13.51 8.41 2.02
CA ASN A 40 -12.30 9.21 2.19
C ASN A 40 -11.08 8.43 2.72
N ASP A 41 -11.06 7.11 2.52
CA ASP A 41 -9.94 6.25 2.91
C ASP A 41 -8.95 6.09 1.75
N LEU A 42 -7.96 6.98 1.72
CA LEU A 42 -6.90 6.94 0.72
C LEU A 42 -5.95 5.75 0.92
N GLY A 43 -5.74 5.31 2.16
CA GLY A 43 -4.85 4.19 2.46
C GLY A 43 -5.35 2.91 1.80
N THR A 44 -6.60 2.53 2.09
CA THR A 44 -7.24 1.34 1.51
C THR A 44 -7.38 1.47 -0.02
N THR A 45 -7.63 2.69 -0.53
CA THR A 45 -7.66 2.93 -1.98
C THR A 45 -6.32 2.60 -2.65
N LEU A 46 -5.20 3.04 -2.06
CA LEU A 46 -3.85 2.75 -2.59
C LEU A 46 -3.53 1.24 -2.54
N VAL A 47 -3.93 0.56 -1.46
CA VAL A 47 -3.78 -0.90 -1.37
C VAL A 47 -4.58 -1.60 -2.46
N LEU A 48 -5.83 -1.19 -2.71
CA LEU A 48 -6.65 -1.74 -3.78
C LEU A 48 -6.02 -1.48 -5.16
N CYS A 49 -5.50 -0.28 -5.41
CA CYS A 49 -4.75 0.03 -6.63
C CYS A 49 -3.53 -0.90 -6.81
N ALA A 50 -2.77 -1.15 -5.74
CA ALA A 50 -1.63 -2.07 -5.77
C ALA A 50 -2.06 -3.52 -6.09
N ILE A 51 -3.18 -3.98 -5.53
CA ILE A 51 -3.75 -5.29 -5.82
C ILE A 51 -4.16 -5.39 -7.29
N ILE A 52 -4.86 -4.38 -7.82
CA ILE A 52 -5.28 -4.33 -9.24
C ILE A 52 -4.06 -4.34 -10.15
N ALA A 53 -3.03 -3.54 -9.83
CA ALA A 53 -1.77 -3.51 -10.56
C ALA A 53 -1.07 -4.89 -10.56
N GLY A 54 -0.98 -5.56 -9.40
CA GLY A 54 -0.45 -6.90 -9.27
C GLY A 54 -1.23 -7.94 -10.09
N VAL A 55 -2.56 -7.89 -10.04
CA VAL A 55 -3.43 -8.74 -10.86
C VAL A 55 -3.22 -8.51 -12.35
N MET A 56 -3.04 -7.25 -12.78
CA MET A 56 -2.74 -6.92 -14.18
C MET A 56 -1.38 -7.47 -14.62
N LEU A 57 -0.36 -7.40 -13.77
CA LEU A 57 0.97 -7.95 -14.07
C LEU A 57 0.93 -9.47 -14.30
N VAL A 58 0.12 -10.19 -13.50
CA VAL A 58 0.01 -11.66 -13.59
C VAL A 58 -1.01 -12.09 -14.64
N SER A 59 -1.87 -11.20 -15.14
CA SER A 59 -2.97 -11.53 -16.07
C SER A 59 -2.52 -12.00 -17.44
N GLY A 60 -1.27 -11.76 -17.82
CA GLY A 60 -0.72 -12.07 -19.13
C GLY A 60 -0.99 -10.99 -20.20
N ILE A 61 -1.46 -9.81 -19.81
CA ILE A 61 -1.57 -8.64 -20.69
C ILE A 61 -0.17 -8.25 -21.19
N THR A 62 -0.06 -7.88 -22.44
CA THR A 62 1.22 -7.50 -23.06
C THR A 62 1.82 -6.24 -22.40
N TRP A 63 3.13 -6.22 -22.25
CA TRP A 63 3.87 -5.06 -21.74
C TRP A 63 3.67 -3.77 -22.55
N ARG A 64 3.22 -3.88 -23.80
CA ARG A 64 2.87 -2.71 -24.63
C ARG A 64 1.72 -1.88 -24.05
N ILE A 65 0.83 -2.51 -23.25
CA ILE A 65 -0.28 -1.84 -22.55
C ILE A 65 0.13 -1.48 -21.12
N LEU A 66 0.82 -2.40 -20.43
CA LEU A 66 1.16 -2.23 -19.02
C LEU A 66 2.26 -1.18 -18.80
N ALA A 67 3.33 -1.20 -19.64
CA ALA A 67 4.45 -0.29 -19.44
C ALA A 67 4.04 1.20 -19.52
N PRO A 68 3.32 1.69 -20.55
CA PRO A 68 2.90 3.08 -20.57
C PRO A 68 1.95 3.42 -19.41
N LEU A 69 1.07 2.49 -18.98
CA LEU A 69 0.20 2.70 -17.83
C LEU A 69 1.01 2.93 -16.54
N PHE A 70 1.98 2.06 -16.27
CA PHE A 70 2.83 2.19 -15.08
C PHE A 70 3.73 3.42 -15.13
N ILE A 71 4.26 3.77 -16.31
CA ILE A 71 5.05 4.99 -16.49
C ILE A 71 4.19 6.23 -16.20
N VAL A 72 2.98 6.31 -16.75
CA VAL A 72 2.06 7.43 -16.49
C VAL A 72 1.70 7.48 -15.00
N ALA A 73 1.35 6.36 -14.38
CA ALA A 73 1.04 6.30 -12.96
C ALA A 73 2.22 6.73 -12.08
N PHE A 74 3.42 6.29 -12.40
CA PHE A 74 4.65 6.66 -11.69
C PHE A 74 4.97 8.15 -11.84
N VAL A 75 4.95 8.67 -13.07
CA VAL A 75 5.25 10.07 -13.37
C VAL A 75 4.21 11.00 -12.73
N SER A 76 2.90 10.67 -12.85
CA SER A 76 1.85 11.47 -12.23
C SER A 76 1.93 11.43 -10.68
N GLY A 77 2.14 10.26 -10.09
CA GLY A 77 2.31 10.14 -8.64
C GLY A 77 3.52 10.92 -8.12
N SER A 78 4.67 10.78 -8.78
CA SER A 78 5.88 11.54 -8.44
C SER A 78 5.67 13.04 -8.61
N SER A 79 5.00 13.47 -9.67
CA SER A 79 4.70 14.89 -9.90
C SER A 79 3.80 15.48 -8.82
N ILE A 80 2.79 14.72 -8.36
CA ILE A 80 1.90 15.15 -7.27
C ILE A 80 2.69 15.28 -5.96
N ILE A 81 3.53 14.30 -5.62
CA ILE A 81 4.37 14.36 -4.41
C ILE A 81 5.31 15.57 -4.45
N LEU A 82 6.01 15.78 -5.56
CA LEU A 82 6.89 16.93 -5.73
C LEU A 82 6.11 18.24 -5.63
N ALA A 83 4.92 18.32 -6.22
CA ALA A 83 4.10 19.51 -6.15
C ALA A 83 3.58 19.81 -4.74
N ILE A 84 3.27 18.79 -3.94
CA ILE A 84 2.91 18.95 -2.51
C ILE A 84 4.10 19.53 -1.73
N ILE A 85 5.32 19.06 -2.00
CA ILE A 85 6.51 19.53 -1.31
C ILE A 85 6.87 20.98 -1.69
N TYR A 86 6.85 21.31 -2.99
CA TYR A 86 7.36 22.59 -3.47
C TYR A 86 6.29 23.68 -3.63
N LYS A 87 5.05 23.32 -3.94
CA LYS A 87 3.94 24.25 -4.23
C LYS A 87 2.58 23.72 -3.74
N PRO A 88 2.36 23.62 -2.42
CA PRO A 88 1.14 23.04 -1.86
C PRO A 88 -0.13 23.82 -2.27
N SER A 89 -0.05 25.14 -2.45
CA SER A 89 -1.18 25.97 -2.85
C SER A 89 -1.73 25.65 -4.26
N LEU A 90 -0.88 25.17 -5.18
CA LEU A 90 -1.32 24.73 -6.50
C LEU A 90 -2.11 23.43 -6.43
N ILE A 91 -1.70 22.52 -5.56
CA ILE A 91 -2.37 21.23 -5.40
C ILE A 91 -3.75 21.40 -4.78
N GLU A 92 -3.87 22.28 -3.79
CA GLU A 92 -5.16 22.61 -3.18
C GLU A 92 -6.14 23.17 -4.21
N SER A 93 -5.68 24.11 -5.05
CA SER A 93 -6.52 24.79 -6.05
C SER A 93 -6.88 23.90 -7.24
N LEU A 94 -5.98 23.00 -7.69
CA LEU A 94 -6.18 22.18 -8.89
C LEU A 94 -6.86 20.84 -8.62
N LEU A 95 -6.48 20.17 -7.53
CA LEU A 95 -6.93 18.82 -7.22
C LEU A 95 -7.90 18.76 -6.04
N GLY A 96 -8.11 19.86 -5.31
CA GLY A 96 -8.96 19.90 -4.12
C GLY A 96 -8.46 19.01 -2.98
N ILE A 97 -7.14 18.69 -2.96
CA ILE A 97 -6.53 17.86 -1.92
C ILE A 97 -6.53 18.68 -0.63
N LYS A 98 -7.17 18.14 0.40
CA LYS A 98 -7.32 18.84 1.68
C LYS A 98 -5.99 18.93 2.42
N MET A 99 -5.81 19.99 3.20
CA MET A 99 -4.60 20.28 3.95
C MET A 99 -4.13 19.11 4.83
N TYR A 100 -5.06 18.35 5.46
CA TYR A 100 -4.72 17.19 6.30
C TYR A 100 -4.10 16.02 5.52
N GLN A 101 -4.43 15.89 4.22
CA GLN A 101 -3.85 14.86 3.35
C GLN A 101 -2.42 15.21 2.97
N MET A 102 -2.13 16.51 2.79
CA MET A 102 -0.77 17.01 2.58
C MET A 102 0.07 16.87 3.87
N GLY A 103 -0.54 17.09 5.03
CA GLY A 103 0.09 16.90 6.34
C GLY A 103 0.64 15.48 6.54
N ARG A 104 -0.07 14.46 6.06
CA ARG A 104 0.39 13.07 6.10
C ARG A 104 1.66 12.83 5.28
N ILE A 105 1.79 13.45 4.11
CA ILE A 105 3.01 13.33 3.29
C ILE A 105 4.17 14.07 3.94
N ASN A 106 3.94 15.26 4.44
CA ASN A 106 4.97 16.05 5.11
C ASN A 106 5.44 15.37 6.41
N SER A 107 4.53 14.82 7.21
CA SER A 107 4.88 14.06 8.42
C SER A 107 5.60 12.76 8.14
N TRP A 108 5.37 12.13 6.97
CA TRP A 108 6.13 10.97 6.53
C TRP A 108 7.56 11.32 6.12
N LEU A 109 7.76 12.49 5.51
CA LEU A 109 9.09 12.97 5.10
C LEU A 109 9.92 13.51 6.28
N ASP A 110 9.27 14.20 7.22
CA ASP A 110 9.91 14.76 8.42
C ASP A 110 9.00 14.58 9.65
N PRO A 111 8.96 13.37 10.24
CA PRO A 111 8.08 13.08 11.36
C PRO A 111 8.33 13.97 12.58
N TYR A 112 9.58 14.34 12.81
CA TYR A 112 9.97 15.07 14.01
C TYR A 112 9.50 16.54 14.00
N SER A 113 9.51 17.18 12.84
CA SER A 113 8.99 18.55 12.68
C SER A 113 7.47 18.63 12.84
N TYR A 114 6.77 17.52 12.61
CA TYR A 114 5.30 17.42 12.74
C TYR A 114 4.86 16.59 13.95
N SER A 115 5.73 16.39 14.92
CA SER A 115 5.51 15.50 16.08
C SER A 115 4.36 15.91 17.02
N SER A 116 3.92 17.15 16.99
CA SER A 116 2.78 17.65 17.79
C SER A 116 1.42 17.62 17.05
N GLY A 117 1.39 17.10 15.80
CA GLY A 117 0.20 17.10 14.94
C GLY A 117 0.08 15.79 14.15
N ASP A 118 0.02 15.94 12.82
CA ASP A 118 -0.18 14.79 11.90
C ASP A 118 0.91 13.71 11.98
N GLY A 119 2.12 14.07 12.46
CA GLY A 119 3.24 13.15 12.66
C GLY A 119 3.31 12.51 14.05
N TYR A 120 2.41 12.86 14.98
CA TYR A 120 2.48 12.38 16.36
C TYR A 120 2.51 10.84 16.44
N HIS A 121 1.54 10.17 15.84
CA HIS A 121 1.46 8.71 15.87
C HIS A 121 2.70 8.04 15.26
N LEU A 122 3.21 8.58 14.15
CA LEU A 122 4.41 8.07 13.49
C LEU A 122 5.64 8.26 14.37
N THR A 123 5.79 9.43 15.00
CA THR A 123 6.92 9.73 15.89
C THR A 123 6.92 8.82 17.11
N GLU A 124 5.77 8.65 17.78
CA GLU A 124 5.66 7.73 18.93
C GLU A 124 5.89 6.27 18.50
N SER A 125 5.40 5.87 17.33
CA SER A 125 5.68 4.55 16.74
C SER A 125 7.18 4.31 16.55
N LEU A 126 7.90 5.27 15.98
CA LEU A 126 9.36 5.18 15.78
C LEU A 126 10.11 5.14 17.15
N LYS A 127 9.67 5.91 18.14
CA LYS A 127 10.24 5.87 19.49
C LYS A 127 10.01 4.50 20.15
N ALA A 128 8.81 3.94 20.05
CA ALA A 128 8.49 2.64 20.60
C ALA A 128 9.40 1.55 20.01
N ILE A 129 9.46 1.45 18.66
CA ILE A 129 10.34 0.48 17.98
C ILE A 129 11.79 0.67 18.39
N GLY A 130 12.29 1.93 18.43
CA GLY A 130 13.66 2.23 18.80
C GLY A 130 13.96 1.89 20.26
N SER A 131 13.00 2.06 21.17
CA SER A 131 13.16 1.78 22.60
C SER A 131 13.29 0.29 22.92
N GLY A 132 12.74 -0.58 22.05
CA GLY A 132 12.81 -2.04 22.23
C GLY A 132 14.19 -2.65 21.99
N GLN A 133 15.11 -1.94 21.36
CA GLN A 133 16.49 -2.42 21.10
C GLN A 133 16.53 -3.83 20.47
N LEU A 134 17.44 -4.71 20.92
CA LEU A 134 17.58 -6.07 20.36
C LEU A 134 16.57 -7.07 20.94
N LEU A 135 16.34 -7.06 22.23
CA LEU A 135 15.57 -8.10 22.95
C LEU A 135 14.18 -7.65 23.38
N GLY A 136 13.88 -6.36 23.28
CA GLY A 136 12.63 -5.80 23.77
C GLY A 136 12.65 -5.50 25.26
N LYS A 137 11.62 -4.77 25.72
CA LYS A 137 11.39 -4.45 27.13
C LYS A 137 10.69 -5.58 27.89
N GLY A 138 10.15 -6.56 27.18
CA GLY A 138 9.34 -7.65 27.71
C GLY A 138 7.85 -7.46 27.48
N TYR A 139 7.11 -8.56 27.50
CA TYR A 139 5.68 -8.59 27.26
C TYR A 139 4.93 -7.72 28.28
N ASN A 140 4.06 -6.84 27.79
CA ASN A 140 3.26 -5.88 28.58
C ASN A 140 4.09 -4.87 29.41
N HIS A 141 5.34 -4.61 28.99
CA HIS A 141 6.23 -3.60 29.59
C HIS A 141 6.48 -2.41 28.64
N GLY A 142 5.61 -2.22 27.65
CA GLY A 142 5.64 -1.05 26.79
C GLY A 142 5.37 0.25 27.59
N GLU A 143 6.19 1.25 27.37
CA GLU A 143 6.12 2.55 28.09
C GLU A 143 5.62 3.67 27.17
N VAL A 144 5.75 3.48 25.84
CA VAL A 144 5.37 4.50 24.86
C VAL A 144 3.86 4.42 24.61
N TYR A 145 3.17 5.50 24.93
CA TYR A 145 1.74 5.58 24.63
C TYR A 145 1.52 5.90 23.15
N ILE A 146 0.94 4.93 22.44
CA ILE A 146 0.54 5.07 21.04
C ILE A 146 -0.97 4.93 20.98
N PRO A 147 -1.72 5.96 20.55
CA PRO A 147 -3.13 5.79 20.20
C PRO A 147 -3.26 4.73 19.08
N GLU A 148 -4.35 3.98 19.07
CA GLU A 148 -4.62 2.92 18.08
C GLU A 148 -3.51 1.82 18.02
N ASN A 149 -2.85 1.56 19.15
CA ASN A 149 -1.78 0.58 19.26
C ASN A 149 -2.22 -0.87 18.97
N HIS A 150 -3.51 -1.16 19.11
CA HIS A 150 -4.08 -2.50 18.85
C HIS A 150 -4.43 -2.74 17.38
N THR A 151 -4.43 -1.71 16.55
CA THR A 151 -4.82 -1.75 15.14
C THR A 151 -3.67 -1.34 14.23
N ASP A 152 -3.57 -0.06 13.95
CA ASP A 152 -2.67 0.48 12.93
C ASP A 152 -1.20 0.43 13.34
N PHE A 153 -0.91 0.45 14.64
CA PHE A 153 0.44 0.51 15.18
C PHE A 153 0.86 -0.74 15.98
N ILE A 154 0.20 -1.89 15.75
CA ILE A 154 0.52 -3.14 16.46
C ILE A 154 1.99 -3.57 16.29
N PHE A 155 2.60 -3.31 15.13
CA PHE A 155 4.01 -3.60 14.89
C PHE A 155 4.94 -2.81 15.81
N SER A 156 4.56 -1.58 16.19
CA SER A 156 5.33 -0.76 17.12
C SER A 156 5.34 -1.34 18.53
N VAL A 157 4.20 -1.89 18.96
CA VAL A 157 4.10 -2.61 20.25
C VAL A 157 5.01 -3.84 20.25
N ILE A 158 4.98 -4.64 19.17
CA ILE A 158 5.86 -5.80 19.02
C ILE A 158 7.33 -5.37 19.01
N GLY A 159 7.65 -4.26 18.32
CA GLY A 159 9.00 -3.71 18.30
C GLY A 159 9.49 -3.26 19.68
N GLU A 160 8.63 -2.68 20.50
CA GLU A 160 8.95 -2.26 21.86
C GLU A 160 9.09 -3.44 22.81
N GLU A 161 8.13 -4.36 22.80
CA GLU A 161 8.07 -5.47 23.76
C GLU A 161 9.02 -6.61 23.44
N MET A 162 9.16 -6.98 22.15
CA MET A 162 9.96 -8.12 21.68
C MET A 162 11.26 -7.70 20.99
N GLY A 163 11.47 -6.41 20.79
CA GLY A 163 12.66 -5.84 20.18
C GLY A 163 12.88 -6.23 18.72
N PHE A 164 14.10 -6.01 18.25
CA PHE A 164 14.49 -6.31 16.87
C PHE A 164 14.31 -7.80 16.52
N ILE A 165 14.67 -8.69 17.42
CA ILE A 165 14.59 -10.15 17.18
C ILE A 165 13.13 -10.57 16.99
N GLY A 166 12.21 -10.12 17.85
CA GLY A 166 10.79 -10.42 17.72
C GLY A 166 10.17 -9.82 16.45
N SER A 167 10.55 -8.59 16.11
CA SER A 167 10.10 -7.93 14.88
C SER A 167 10.56 -8.67 13.64
N VAL A 168 11.82 -9.09 13.57
CA VAL A 168 12.35 -9.88 12.45
C VAL A 168 11.65 -11.23 12.36
N LEU A 169 11.44 -11.92 13.48
CA LEU A 169 10.72 -13.21 13.49
C LEU A 169 9.31 -13.06 12.92
N LEU A 170 8.58 -12.01 13.34
CA LEU A 170 7.25 -11.73 12.81
C LEU A 170 7.28 -11.51 11.29
N ILE A 171 8.21 -10.69 10.79
CA ILE A 171 8.35 -10.44 9.35
C ILE A 171 8.65 -11.74 8.60
N LEU A 172 9.54 -12.58 9.12
CA LEU A 172 9.87 -13.87 8.52
C LEU A 172 8.67 -14.81 8.49
N LEU A 173 7.83 -14.83 9.53
CA LEU A 173 6.59 -15.62 9.54
C LEU A 173 5.61 -15.15 8.45
N PHE A 174 5.44 -13.83 8.27
CA PHE A 174 4.62 -13.31 7.18
C PHE A 174 5.19 -13.66 5.81
N LEU A 175 6.50 -13.52 5.60
CA LEU A 175 7.16 -13.91 4.36
C LEU A 175 6.99 -15.40 4.07
N PHE A 176 7.15 -16.25 5.09
CA PHE A 176 6.93 -17.68 4.98
C PHE A 176 5.48 -18.01 4.59
N LEU A 177 4.50 -17.35 5.22
CA LEU A 177 3.08 -17.50 4.90
C LEU A 177 2.81 -17.12 3.45
N ILE A 178 3.29 -15.95 3.00
CA ILE A 178 3.12 -15.47 1.64
C ILE A 178 3.75 -16.46 0.65
N PHE A 179 4.98 -16.91 0.92
CA PHE A 179 5.68 -17.88 0.07
C PHE A 179 4.90 -19.20 -0.02
N HIS A 180 4.37 -19.69 1.12
CA HIS A 180 3.57 -20.90 1.15
C HIS A 180 2.28 -20.77 0.33
N LEU A 181 1.58 -19.64 0.45
CA LEU A 181 0.37 -19.34 -0.33
C LEU A 181 0.66 -19.27 -1.84
N ILE A 182 1.76 -18.62 -2.24
CA ILE A 182 2.19 -18.55 -3.65
C ILE A 182 2.49 -19.96 -4.16
N ARG A 183 3.20 -20.79 -3.38
CA ARG A 183 3.53 -22.17 -3.75
C ARG A 183 2.28 -23.04 -3.87
N LEU A 184 1.29 -22.85 -3.01
CA LEU A 184 0.00 -23.55 -3.13
C LEU A 184 -0.75 -23.09 -4.38
N ALA A 185 -0.83 -21.80 -4.61
CA ALA A 185 -1.51 -21.23 -5.78
C ALA A 185 -0.89 -21.73 -7.09
N SER A 186 0.43 -21.91 -7.17
CA SER A 186 1.12 -22.43 -8.36
C SER A 186 0.90 -23.91 -8.63
N LYS A 187 0.36 -24.68 -7.66
CA LYS A 187 0.02 -26.09 -7.83
C LYS A 187 -1.42 -26.34 -8.28
N ILE A 188 -2.24 -25.29 -8.27
CA ILE A 188 -3.63 -25.37 -8.70
C ILE A 188 -3.64 -25.19 -10.20
N ASP A 189 -3.78 -26.32 -10.93
CA ASP A 189 -4.03 -26.31 -12.37
C ASP A 189 -5.42 -25.73 -12.63
N ASN A 190 -5.47 -24.66 -13.43
CA ASN A 190 -6.71 -24.07 -13.93
C ASN A 190 -7.09 -24.67 -15.29
#